data_b0982389d1b7644d5f9b05f59d9ff8d2
#
_entry.id   b0982389d1b7644d5f9b05f59d9ff8d2
#
_cell.length_a   1.000
_cell.length_b   1.000
_cell.length_c   1.000
_cell.angle_alpha   90.00
_cell.angle_beta   90.00
_cell.angle_gamma   90.00
#
_symmetry.space_group_name_H-M   'P 1'
#
loop_
_entity.id
_entity.type
_entity.pdbx_description
1 polymer ?
#
loop_
_entity_poly.entity_id
_entity_poly.type
_entity_poly.pdbx_seq_one_letter_code
_entity_poly.pdbx_strand_id
1 'polypeptide(L)'
;AMTLATQICLIDNGVLQQYDAPLTVYHQPSNLFVADFVGNPSINFVEATGTQSTDGSIELTLFQGRKARFTPTAPLDLPGWFAQRDQEDARREELHKQRAADKSYVEKGNKDEAFRYHISKVVEDDFSLQEEPVLTNEDLVLGIRPDFIDIAEAGALDGEIYGAMPTGMESTIKVRIDDFLLTGVVFG
;
A
#
# COMPACT_ATOMS: atom_id res chain seq x y z
N ALA A 1 3.91 -7.15 20.00
CA ALA A 1 5.32 -6.97 19.67
C ALA A 1 5.72 -5.49 19.66
N MET A 2 4.95 -4.62 19.01
CA MET A 2 5.29 -3.20 18.83
C MET A 2 5.47 -2.40 20.13
N THR A 3 4.79 -2.78 21.22
CA THR A 3 4.83 -2.09 22.52
C THR A 3 5.94 -2.57 23.45
N LEU A 4 6.54 -3.74 23.17
CA LEU A 4 7.50 -4.39 24.08
C LEU A 4 8.89 -4.51 23.47
N ALA A 5 9.02 -4.42 22.15
CA ALA A 5 10.29 -4.63 21.47
C ALA A 5 11.02 -3.32 21.21
N THR A 6 12.34 -3.34 21.28
CA THR A 6 13.22 -2.26 20.83
C THR A 6 13.46 -2.33 19.32
N GLN A 7 13.40 -3.54 18.76
CA GLN A 7 13.51 -3.79 17.33
C GLN A 7 12.59 -4.93 16.92
N ILE A 8 12.08 -4.87 15.70
CA ILE A 8 11.20 -5.85 15.08
C ILE A 8 11.88 -6.39 13.82
N CYS A 9 11.91 -7.71 13.72
CA CYS A 9 12.36 -8.43 12.54
C CYS A 9 11.15 -9.06 11.84
N LEU A 10 10.85 -8.62 10.64
CA LEU A 10 9.81 -9.19 9.81
C LEU A 10 10.42 -10.10 8.76
N ILE A 11 9.97 -11.35 8.76
CA ILE A 11 10.43 -12.39 7.85
C ILE A 11 9.21 -12.99 7.14
N ASP A 12 9.28 -13.09 5.84
CA ASP A 12 8.30 -13.79 5.01
C ASP A 12 8.99 -14.86 4.19
N ASN A 13 8.45 -16.09 4.23
CA ASN A 13 8.99 -17.25 3.51
C ASN A 13 10.51 -17.45 3.67
N GLY A 14 11.05 -17.14 4.87
CA GLY A 14 12.48 -17.22 5.18
C GLY A 14 13.33 -16.08 4.62
N VAL A 15 12.70 -15.03 4.08
CA VAL A 15 13.38 -13.83 3.57
C VAL A 15 13.12 -12.69 4.53
N LEU A 16 14.19 -12.00 4.97
CA LEU A 16 14.10 -10.80 5.76
C LEU A 16 13.44 -9.69 4.94
N GLN A 17 12.33 -9.15 5.43
CA GLN A 17 11.59 -8.06 4.82
C GLN A 17 12.01 -6.70 5.41
N GLN A 18 12.03 -6.60 6.74
CA GLN A 18 12.50 -5.40 7.44
C GLN A 18 12.99 -5.75 8.84
N TYR A 19 14.04 -5.05 9.29
CA TYR A 19 14.56 -5.11 10.66
C TYR A 19 14.82 -3.70 11.17
N ASP A 20 13.96 -3.20 12.05
CA ASP A 20 13.99 -1.80 12.48
C ASP A 20 13.27 -1.58 13.81
N ALA A 21 13.33 -0.33 14.34
CA ALA A 21 12.52 0.09 15.46
C ALA A 21 11.01 0.01 15.13
N PRO A 22 10.13 -0.31 16.11
CA PRO A 22 8.69 -0.48 15.85
C PRO A 22 8.03 0.68 15.11
N LEU A 23 8.30 1.91 15.50
CA LEU A 23 7.72 3.09 14.85
C LEU A 23 8.25 3.29 13.42
N THR A 24 9.49 2.94 13.16
CA THR A 24 10.06 2.98 11.80
C THR A 24 9.35 1.95 10.91
N VAL A 25 9.17 0.72 11.41
CA VAL A 25 8.44 -0.33 10.67
C VAL A 25 7.01 0.10 10.36
N TYR A 26 6.36 0.81 11.28
CA TYR A 26 4.98 1.29 11.10
C TYR A 26 4.88 2.46 10.12
N HIS A 27 5.72 3.49 10.28
CA HIS A 27 5.63 4.73 9.49
C HIS A 27 6.40 4.68 8.17
N GLN A 28 7.43 3.84 8.07
CA GLN A 28 8.31 3.71 6.92
C GLN A 28 8.50 2.24 6.52
N PRO A 29 7.41 1.55 6.15
CA PRO A 29 7.48 0.16 5.73
C PRO A 29 8.32 0.06 4.44
N SER A 30 9.21 -0.94 4.38
CA SER A 30 10.10 -1.14 3.24
C SER A 30 9.41 -1.65 1.98
N ASN A 31 8.23 -2.27 2.13
CA ASN A 31 7.43 -2.80 1.03
C ASN A 31 5.95 -2.96 1.44
N LEU A 32 5.11 -3.34 0.47
CA LEU A 32 3.67 -3.51 0.69
C LEU A 32 3.34 -4.61 1.70
N PHE A 33 4.12 -5.71 1.74
CA PHE A 33 3.93 -6.77 2.72
C PHE A 33 4.10 -6.26 4.15
N VAL A 34 5.18 -5.52 4.42
CA VAL A 34 5.41 -4.92 5.74
C VAL A 34 4.30 -3.93 6.09
N ALA A 35 3.87 -3.12 5.13
CA ALA A 35 2.79 -2.15 5.32
C ALA A 35 1.48 -2.82 5.74
N ASP A 36 1.11 -3.93 5.09
CA ASP A 36 -0.11 -4.68 5.36
C ASP A 36 -0.02 -5.46 6.68
N PHE A 37 1.12 -6.09 6.92
CA PHE A 37 1.32 -6.95 8.08
C PHE A 37 1.29 -6.19 9.41
N VAL A 38 1.70 -4.91 9.42
CA VAL A 38 1.84 -4.09 10.63
C VAL A 38 0.71 -3.10 10.75
N GLY A 39 -0.04 -3.21 11.83
CA GLY A 39 -1.18 -2.35 12.17
C GLY A 39 -2.46 -3.14 12.39
N ASN A 40 -3.32 -2.62 13.26
CA ASN A 40 -4.66 -3.13 13.50
C ASN A 40 -5.60 -1.96 13.81
N PRO A 41 -6.53 -1.64 12.91
CA PRO A 41 -6.76 -2.27 11.60
C PRO A 41 -5.59 -2.18 10.62
N SER A 42 -5.61 -3.05 9.60
CA SER A 42 -4.60 -3.02 8.52
C SER A 42 -4.67 -1.73 7.70
N ILE A 43 -3.58 -1.41 7.01
CA ILE A 43 -3.51 -0.27 6.08
C ILE A 43 -4.54 -0.41 4.95
N ASN A 44 -5.10 0.70 4.52
CA ASN A 44 -5.93 0.73 3.31
C ASN A 44 -5.02 0.85 2.09
N PHE A 45 -5.21 -0.02 1.11
CA PHE A 45 -4.57 0.12 -0.20
C PHE A 45 -5.56 0.66 -1.22
N VAL A 46 -5.10 1.63 -1.98
CA VAL A 46 -5.86 2.24 -3.07
C VAL A 46 -4.97 2.34 -4.30
N GLU A 47 -5.47 1.86 -5.43
CA GLU A 47 -4.81 2.05 -6.71
C GLU A 47 -4.90 3.51 -7.13
N ALA A 48 -3.81 4.03 -7.67
CA ALA A 48 -3.69 5.41 -8.12
C ALA A 48 -2.83 5.49 -9.37
N THR A 49 -3.06 6.52 -10.16
CA THR A 49 -2.06 7.04 -11.09
C THR A 49 -1.55 8.37 -10.58
N GLY A 50 -0.31 8.72 -10.89
CA GLY A 50 0.28 9.93 -10.34
C GLY A 50 1.32 10.56 -11.24
N THR A 51 1.29 11.90 -11.30
CA THR A 51 2.31 12.70 -12.00
C THR A 51 2.94 13.69 -11.03
N GLN A 52 4.26 13.81 -11.10
CA GLN A 52 4.98 14.75 -10.24
C GLN A 52 5.03 16.12 -10.88
N SER A 53 4.61 17.13 -10.12
CA SER A 53 4.68 18.54 -10.49
C SER A 53 6.08 19.12 -10.23
N THR A 54 6.34 20.27 -10.81
CA THR A 54 7.66 20.96 -10.69
C THR A 54 8.00 21.42 -9.28
N ASP A 55 7.00 21.55 -8.41
CA ASP A 55 7.16 21.89 -6.99
C ASP A 55 7.41 20.65 -6.09
N GLY A 56 7.52 19.46 -6.70
CA GLY A 56 7.75 18.20 -6.01
C GLY A 56 6.48 17.52 -5.48
N SER A 57 5.32 18.15 -5.56
CA SER A 57 4.05 17.51 -5.22
C SER A 57 3.63 16.51 -6.29
N ILE A 58 2.80 15.54 -5.90
CA ILE A 58 2.27 14.51 -6.79
C ILE A 58 0.77 14.71 -6.92
N GLU A 59 0.31 14.87 -8.15
CA GLU A 59 -1.11 14.87 -8.47
C GLU A 59 -1.55 13.44 -8.70
N LEU A 60 -2.41 12.96 -7.80
CA LEU A 60 -2.95 11.61 -7.81
C LEU A 60 -4.32 11.59 -8.47
N THR A 61 -4.58 10.54 -9.21
CA THR A 61 -5.92 10.16 -9.64
C THR A 61 -6.27 8.84 -8.93
N LEU A 62 -7.30 8.88 -8.09
CA LEU A 62 -7.74 7.80 -7.20
C LEU A 62 -9.16 7.35 -7.58
N PHE A 63 -9.53 6.15 -7.16
CA PHE A 63 -10.87 5.60 -7.30
C PHE A 63 -11.39 5.72 -8.73
N GLN A 64 -12.58 6.29 -8.92
CA GLN A 64 -13.21 6.49 -10.23
C GLN A 64 -12.85 7.85 -10.88
N GLY A 65 -11.57 8.27 -10.78
CA GLY A 65 -11.07 9.51 -11.40
C GLY A 65 -11.03 10.72 -10.47
N ARG A 66 -11.17 10.52 -9.16
CA ARG A 66 -11.05 11.61 -8.18
C ARG A 66 -9.61 12.09 -8.10
N LYS A 67 -9.44 13.39 -7.97
CA LYS A 67 -8.12 14.03 -7.87
C LYS A 67 -7.76 14.30 -6.41
N ALA A 68 -6.52 14.00 -6.07
CA ALA A 68 -5.92 14.35 -4.79
C ALA A 68 -4.49 14.84 -5.00
N ARG A 69 -4.02 15.69 -4.10
CA ARG A 69 -2.64 16.17 -4.13
C ARG A 69 -1.90 15.60 -2.92
N PHE A 70 -0.76 14.97 -3.20
CA PHE A 70 0.14 14.47 -2.19
C PHE A 70 1.43 15.28 -2.19
N THR A 71 1.83 15.76 -1.02
CA THR A 71 3.10 16.48 -0.84
C THR A 71 4.04 15.60 -0.02
N PRO A 72 5.09 15.02 -0.64
CA PRO A 72 6.06 14.21 0.09
C PRO A 72 6.77 15.02 1.18
N THR A 73 7.02 14.41 2.33
CA THR A 73 7.79 15.03 3.42
C THR A 73 9.29 15.09 3.15
N ALA A 74 9.78 14.25 2.25
CA ALA A 74 11.17 14.24 1.78
C ALA A 74 11.20 14.38 0.26
N PRO A 75 12.27 14.92 -0.32
CA PRO A 75 12.41 14.99 -1.77
C PRO A 75 12.27 13.62 -2.40
N LEU A 76 11.40 13.50 -3.39
CA LEU A 76 11.12 12.30 -4.16
C LEU A 76 11.30 12.60 -5.64
N ASP A 77 11.99 11.73 -6.36
CA ASP A 77 12.05 11.72 -7.83
C ASP A 77 11.18 10.58 -8.35
N LEU A 78 9.89 10.86 -8.54
CA LEU A 78 8.91 9.86 -8.99
C LEU A 78 9.22 9.35 -10.42
N PRO A 79 9.54 10.21 -11.40
CA PRO A 79 9.91 9.74 -12.73
C PRO A 79 11.14 8.83 -12.74
N GLY A 80 12.17 9.20 -11.96
CA GLY A 80 13.38 8.39 -11.81
C GLY A 80 13.09 7.04 -11.14
N TRP A 81 12.22 7.03 -10.14
CA TRP A 81 11.79 5.79 -9.48
C TRP A 81 11.05 4.86 -10.44
N PHE A 82 10.11 5.38 -11.23
CA PHE A 82 9.41 4.60 -12.26
C PHE A 82 10.38 4.00 -13.29
N ALA A 83 11.33 4.81 -13.77
CA ALA A 83 12.32 4.32 -14.74
C ALA A 83 13.20 3.19 -14.15
N GLN A 84 13.59 3.30 -12.87
CA GLN A 84 14.34 2.26 -12.19
C GLN A 84 13.50 0.99 -11.99
N ARG A 85 12.26 1.12 -11.56
CA ARG A 85 11.32 0.00 -11.41
C ARG A 85 11.18 -0.78 -12.72
N ASP A 86 10.90 -0.08 -13.81
CA ASP A 86 10.69 -0.71 -15.11
C ASP A 86 11.94 -1.45 -15.61
N GLN A 87 13.13 -0.91 -15.30
CA GLN A 87 14.40 -1.59 -15.61
C GLN A 87 14.58 -2.87 -14.77
N GLU A 88 14.24 -2.81 -13.49
CA GLU A 88 14.32 -3.97 -12.59
C GLU A 88 13.32 -5.06 -12.99
N ASP A 89 12.11 -4.69 -13.37
CA ASP A 89 11.08 -5.61 -13.83
C ASP A 89 11.47 -6.28 -15.15
N ALA A 90 11.97 -5.50 -16.11
CA ALA A 90 12.51 -6.07 -17.36
C ALA A 90 13.67 -7.05 -17.11
N ARG A 91 14.55 -6.74 -16.16
CA ARG A 91 15.65 -7.63 -15.75
C ARG A 91 15.14 -8.90 -15.08
N ARG A 92 14.11 -8.80 -14.21
CA ARG A 92 13.47 -9.96 -13.59
C ARG A 92 12.84 -10.86 -14.63
N GLU A 93 12.09 -10.29 -15.56
CA GLU A 93 11.44 -11.05 -16.64
C GLU A 93 12.47 -11.81 -17.48
N GLU A 94 13.56 -11.17 -17.84
CA GLU A 94 14.64 -11.84 -18.59
C GLU A 94 15.27 -12.97 -17.79
N LEU A 95 15.51 -12.76 -16.50
CA LEU A 95 16.03 -13.78 -15.60
C LEU A 95 15.06 -14.97 -15.46
N HIS A 96 13.75 -14.70 -15.37
CA HIS A 96 12.72 -15.74 -15.36
C HIS A 96 12.72 -16.57 -16.66
N LYS A 97 12.83 -15.91 -17.82
CA LYS A 97 12.94 -16.61 -19.11
C LYS A 97 14.17 -17.52 -19.17
N GLN A 98 15.32 -17.03 -18.70
CA GLN A 98 16.56 -17.82 -18.65
C GLN A 98 16.43 -19.01 -17.69
N ARG A 99 15.84 -18.82 -16.51
CA ARG A 99 15.60 -19.89 -15.52
C ARG A 99 14.60 -20.92 -16.02
N ALA A 100 13.53 -20.50 -16.68
CA ALA A 100 12.54 -21.40 -17.28
C ALA A 100 13.13 -22.26 -18.39
N ALA A 101 14.17 -21.79 -19.08
CA ALA A 101 14.90 -22.56 -20.08
C ALA A 101 15.88 -23.59 -19.48
N ASP A 102 16.28 -23.40 -18.22
CA ASP A 102 17.17 -24.32 -17.50
C ASP A 102 16.38 -25.45 -16.81
N LYS A 103 16.34 -26.62 -17.42
CA LYS A 103 15.65 -27.80 -16.87
C LYS A 103 16.22 -28.33 -15.54
N SER A 104 17.37 -27.85 -15.11
CA SER A 104 17.98 -28.19 -13.82
C SER A 104 17.59 -27.23 -12.70
N TYR A 105 16.93 -26.11 -13.03
CA TYR A 105 16.50 -25.12 -12.06
C TYR A 105 15.30 -25.64 -11.27
N VAL A 106 15.47 -25.79 -9.97
CA VAL A 106 14.38 -26.05 -9.02
C VAL A 106 14.02 -24.72 -8.35
N GLU A 107 12.82 -24.27 -8.61
CA GLU A 107 12.29 -23.04 -8.01
C GLU A 107 12.26 -23.18 -6.49
N LYS A 108 13.12 -22.44 -5.84
CA LYS A 108 13.15 -22.37 -4.37
C LYS A 108 12.15 -21.29 -3.95
N GLY A 109 10.89 -21.69 -3.82
CA GLY A 109 9.75 -20.91 -3.29
C GLY A 109 9.85 -19.38 -3.28
N ASN A 110 8.86 -18.76 -3.73
CA ASN A 110 8.32 -17.38 -3.50
C ASN A 110 9.24 -16.18 -3.23
N LYS A 111 10.52 -16.21 -3.54
CA LYS A 111 11.36 -15.01 -3.38
C LYS A 111 11.06 -13.89 -4.39
N ASP A 112 10.46 -14.26 -5.51
CA ASP A 112 10.22 -13.36 -6.64
C ASP A 112 8.71 -13.17 -6.92
N GLU A 113 7.83 -13.72 -6.07
CA GLU A 113 6.39 -13.56 -6.21
C GLU A 113 5.97 -12.19 -5.67
N ALA A 114 5.27 -11.43 -6.49
CA ALA A 114 4.74 -10.13 -6.09
C ALA A 114 3.74 -10.28 -4.93
N PHE A 115 3.85 -9.42 -3.94
CA PHE A 115 2.91 -9.38 -2.83
C PHE A 115 1.52 -9.02 -3.34
N ARG A 116 0.52 -9.81 -2.97
CA ARG A 116 -0.89 -9.56 -3.27
C ARG A 116 -1.51 -8.74 -2.15
N TYR A 117 -2.14 -7.65 -2.48
CA TYR A 117 -2.80 -6.77 -1.53
C TYR A 117 -4.32 -6.74 -1.75
N HIS A 118 -5.04 -6.36 -0.69
CA HIS A 118 -6.50 -6.32 -0.72
C HIS A 118 -7.00 -4.90 -0.93
N ILE A 119 -8.01 -4.77 -1.80
CA ILE A 119 -8.78 -3.56 -1.99
C ILE A 119 -10.20 -3.85 -1.54
N SER A 120 -10.68 -3.15 -0.50
CA SER A 120 -12.03 -3.33 0.01
C SER A 120 -13.06 -2.59 -0.86
N LYS A 121 -14.11 -3.29 -1.29
CA LYS A 121 -15.21 -2.75 -2.10
C LYS A 121 -16.57 -3.19 -1.56
N VAL A 122 -17.60 -2.39 -1.83
CA VAL A 122 -18.99 -2.68 -1.38
C VAL A 122 -19.67 -3.80 -2.19
N VAL A 123 -19.29 -3.95 -3.46
CA VAL A 123 -20.04 -4.77 -4.44
C VAL A 123 -19.53 -6.21 -4.55
N GLU A 124 -18.33 -6.51 -4.11
CA GLU A 124 -17.69 -7.82 -4.29
C GLU A 124 -17.25 -8.38 -2.94
N ASP A 125 -18.16 -8.95 -2.15
CA ASP A 125 -17.83 -9.55 -0.84
C ASP A 125 -16.82 -8.73 -0.02
N ASP A 126 -16.92 -7.42 -0.10
CA ASP A 126 -16.11 -6.40 0.57
C ASP A 126 -14.62 -6.29 0.15
N PHE A 127 -14.08 -7.22 -0.61
CA PHE A 127 -12.68 -7.06 -1.08
C PHE A 127 -12.37 -7.87 -2.34
N SER A 128 -11.45 -7.34 -3.13
CA SER A 128 -10.78 -8.08 -4.18
C SER A 128 -9.28 -8.16 -3.89
N LEU A 129 -8.68 -9.27 -4.27
CA LEU A 129 -7.25 -9.50 -4.14
C LEU A 129 -6.56 -9.05 -5.43
N GLN A 130 -5.60 -8.17 -5.31
CA GLN A 130 -4.77 -7.79 -6.45
C GLN A 130 -3.83 -8.94 -6.81
N GLU A 131 -3.96 -9.47 -8.02
CA GLU A 131 -3.19 -10.64 -8.46
C GLU A 131 -1.88 -10.27 -9.14
N GLU A 132 -1.86 -9.13 -9.82
CA GLU A 132 -0.69 -8.66 -10.56
C GLU A 132 -0.11 -7.39 -9.94
N PRO A 133 1.22 -7.21 -9.98
CA PRO A 133 1.82 -5.97 -9.55
C PRO A 133 1.46 -4.83 -10.49
N VAL A 134 1.49 -3.62 -9.97
CA VAL A 134 1.37 -2.39 -10.74
C VAL A 134 2.60 -2.26 -11.63
N LEU A 135 2.44 -2.22 -12.94
CA LEU A 135 3.55 -2.34 -13.91
C LEU A 135 3.68 -1.17 -14.89
N THR A 136 2.73 -0.23 -14.91
CA THR A 136 2.82 0.92 -15.83
C THR A 136 3.55 2.10 -15.21
N ASN A 137 4.09 3.00 -16.04
CA ASN A 137 4.89 4.13 -15.59
C ASN A 137 4.17 5.12 -14.68
N GLU A 138 2.84 5.10 -14.68
CA GLU A 138 2.02 6.05 -13.92
C GLU A 138 1.32 5.40 -12.72
N ASP A 139 1.36 4.07 -12.63
CA ASP A 139 0.61 3.34 -11.61
C ASP A 139 1.32 3.34 -10.27
N LEU A 140 0.54 3.59 -9.24
CA LEU A 140 0.96 3.66 -7.85
C LEU A 140 -0.02 2.88 -6.97
N VAL A 141 0.46 2.42 -5.83
CA VAL A 141 -0.38 1.97 -4.72
C VAL A 141 -0.24 2.97 -3.59
N LEU A 142 -1.35 3.62 -3.24
CA LEU A 142 -1.41 4.51 -2.09
C LEU A 142 -1.79 3.71 -0.85
N GLY A 143 -0.92 3.72 0.16
CA GLY A 143 -1.20 3.15 1.47
C GLY A 143 -1.64 4.24 2.45
N ILE A 144 -2.83 4.08 3.02
CA ILE A 144 -3.38 5.02 4.01
C ILE A 144 -3.63 4.26 5.30
N ARG A 145 -2.92 4.61 6.37
CA ARG A 145 -3.18 4.06 7.70
C ARG A 145 -4.52 4.53 8.23
N PRO A 146 -5.28 3.67 8.93
CA PRO A 146 -6.59 4.02 9.47
C PRO A 146 -6.59 5.23 10.42
N ASP A 147 -5.52 5.42 11.17
CA ASP A 147 -5.31 6.53 12.10
C ASP A 147 -4.99 7.88 11.43
N PHE A 148 -4.77 7.90 10.12
CA PHE A 148 -4.60 9.11 9.32
C PHE A 148 -5.85 9.49 8.51
N ILE A 149 -6.98 8.80 8.73
CA ILE A 149 -8.26 9.16 8.12
C ILE A 149 -9.06 10.01 9.10
N ASP A 150 -9.15 11.29 8.81
CA ASP A 150 -9.97 12.24 9.57
C ASP A 150 -11.31 12.48 8.88
N ILE A 151 -12.37 12.64 9.69
CA ILE A 151 -13.68 13.07 9.20
C ILE A 151 -13.80 14.58 9.43
N ALA A 152 -14.03 15.31 8.35
CA ALA A 152 -14.21 16.76 8.39
C ALA A 152 -15.42 17.19 7.54
N GLU A 153 -16.03 18.35 7.84
CA GLU A 153 -17.10 18.92 7.01
C GLU A 153 -16.62 19.33 5.61
N ALA A 154 -15.32 19.56 5.46
CA ALA A 154 -14.68 19.83 4.17
C ALA A 154 -13.34 19.10 4.13
N GLY A 155 -13.18 18.23 3.17
CA GLY A 155 -11.98 17.42 2.94
C GLY A 155 -11.59 17.32 1.48
N ALA A 156 -10.50 16.64 1.22
CA ALA A 156 -10.05 16.37 -0.15
C ALA A 156 -10.94 15.37 -0.91
N LEU A 157 -11.65 14.53 -0.16
CA LEU A 157 -12.52 13.49 -0.72
C LEU A 157 -13.87 13.50 0.00
N ASP A 158 -14.95 13.39 -0.76
CA ASP A 158 -16.29 13.20 -0.23
C ASP A 158 -16.53 11.70 -0.04
N GLY A 159 -17.00 11.33 1.16
CA GLY A 159 -17.30 9.95 1.52
C GLY A 159 -18.54 9.84 2.39
N GLU A 160 -19.10 8.65 2.46
CA GLU A 160 -20.24 8.29 3.29
C GLU A 160 -19.81 7.33 4.39
N ILE A 161 -20.27 7.54 5.63
CA ILE A 161 -20.04 6.57 6.70
C ILE A 161 -20.93 5.36 6.45
N TYR A 162 -20.30 4.26 6.03
CA TYR A 162 -20.95 2.98 5.76
C TYR A 162 -21.22 2.18 7.04
N GLY A 163 -20.37 2.31 8.04
CA GLY A 163 -20.52 1.65 9.33
C GLY A 163 -19.56 2.19 10.37
N ALA A 164 -19.96 2.03 11.64
CA ALA A 164 -19.12 2.40 12.78
C ALA A 164 -19.18 1.31 13.85
N MET A 165 -18.03 0.95 14.39
CA MET A 165 -17.87 -0.03 15.46
C MET A 165 -17.13 0.62 16.62
N PRO A 166 -17.85 1.09 17.65
CA PRO A 166 -17.21 1.66 18.83
C PRO A 166 -16.51 0.57 19.67
N THR A 167 -15.28 0.81 20.07
CA THR A 167 -14.46 -0.11 20.89
C THR A 167 -14.01 0.53 22.22
N GLY A 168 -14.78 1.48 22.73
CA GLY A 168 -14.49 2.19 23.97
C GLY A 168 -14.03 3.63 23.70
N MET A 169 -12.72 3.89 23.79
CA MET A 169 -12.18 5.24 23.56
C MET A 169 -11.97 5.58 22.09
N GLU A 170 -12.11 4.59 21.21
CA GLU A 170 -11.96 4.75 19.77
C GLU A 170 -13.14 4.10 19.05
N SER A 171 -13.38 4.50 17.83
CA SER A 171 -14.35 3.90 16.93
C SER A 171 -13.68 3.54 15.62
N THR A 172 -13.78 2.28 15.21
CA THR A 172 -13.42 1.90 13.85
C THR A 172 -14.58 2.25 12.93
N ILE A 173 -14.32 3.03 11.91
CA ILE A 173 -15.31 3.44 10.91
C ILE A 173 -14.98 2.82 9.55
N LYS A 174 -16.03 2.54 8.79
CA LYS A 174 -15.94 2.24 7.37
C LYS A 174 -16.49 3.43 6.60
N VAL A 175 -15.66 4.02 5.76
CA VAL A 175 -16.03 5.14 4.89
C VAL A 175 -16.12 4.64 3.47
N ARG A 176 -17.28 4.82 2.86
CA ARG A 176 -17.50 4.50 1.46
C ARG A 176 -17.15 5.71 0.61
N ILE A 177 -16.31 5.48 -0.41
CA ILE A 177 -16.00 6.45 -1.46
C ILE A 177 -16.22 5.73 -2.79
N ASP A 178 -17.24 6.12 -3.53
CA ASP A 178 -17.75 5.38 -4.70
C ASP A 178 -18.06 3.90 -4.32
N ASP A 179 -17.37 2.92 -4.89
CA ASP A 179 -17.51 1.50 -4.54
C ASP A 179 -16.47 1.02 -3.53
N PHE A 180 -15.55 1.87 -3.13
CA PHE A 180 -14.43 1.52 -2.24
C PHE A 180 -14.80 1.74 -0.77
N LEU A 181 -14.26 0.88 0.09
CA LEU A 181 -14.39 0.99 1.54
C LEU A 181 -13.04 1.26 2.17
N LEU A 182 -12.91 2.39 2.82
CA LEU A 182 -11.74 2.72 3.64
C LEU A 182 -12.05 2.50 5.11
N THR A 183 -11.09 1.96 5.84
CA THR A 183 -11.18 1.80 7.29
C THR A 183 -10.46 2.97 7.96
N GLY A 184 -11.14 3.68 8.82
CA GLY A 184 -10.58 4.74 9.67
C GLY A 184 -10.71 4.40 11.15
N VAL A 185 -9.90 5.05 11.98
CA VAL A 185 -9.99 5.01 13.44
C VAL A 185 -10.20 6.43 13.94
N VAL A 186 -11.29 6.66 14.65
CA VAL A 186 -11.66 7.97 15.19
C VAL A 186 -11.67 7.89 16.70
N PHE A 187 -11.04 8.84 17.35
CA PHE A 187 -11.05 8.98 18.80
C PHE A 187 -12.17 9.95 19.20
N GLY A 188 -13.05 9.53 20.10
CA GLY A 188 -14.20 10.32 20.51
C GLY A 188 -14.60 10.06 21.92
#